data_e9690be73c5a3996a7ef630381137cb2
#
_entry.id   e9690be73c5a3996a7ef630381137cb2
#
_cell.length_a   1.000
_cell.length_b   1.000
_cell.length_c   1.000
_cell.angle_alpha   90.00
_cell.angle_beta   90.00
_cell.angle_gamma   90.00
#
_symmetry.space_group_name_H-M   'P 1'
#
loop_
_entity.id
_entity.type
_entity.pdbx_description
1 polymer ?
#
loop_
_entity_poly.entity_id
_entity_poly.type
_entity_poly.pdbx_seq_one_letter_code
_entity_poly.pdbx_strand_id
1 'polypeptide(L)'
;MPRTATRKFMGTFFHNRVSSRKYPFFGSVECTRRCNSRCTFCPIGNERPEFKKGEMDTEQFCRILDQFAGFDIIAVSFLGGEPTLRKDLPELGRHCKKVGLLSQVSTNGITLADNADEYTKALDVLVVSLDTLDPEKYKNIRGVDKYDQVVSGVKEAVKVAGANKCAILVNTVICSANIDEIPSVVKYAKELGTDGIMLDFATFHDYWTTMTAQGSRYDPKSMDWRNRAAEVKKLVPMLIEMRKKYPILTSKSYLKTFLTGDFHYRCHPYLFCCVNKTGEISVPCYDSSITKFYSLLDGSRRLKDFWFSPEVISARRQVKDCTTCYMHCIVEPSKVLGEPLRNMGDLLGWIGTFQKHGRV
;
A
#
# COMPACT_ATOMS: atom_id res chain seq x y z
N MET A 1 13.05 5.23 -12.78
CA MET A 1 11.87 5.69 -13.55
C MET A 1 12.27 5.94 -14.97
N PRO A 2 11.46 5.54 -15.95
CA PRO A 2 11.59 6.13 -17.27
C PRO A 2 11.57 7.66 -17.09
N ARG A 3 12.34 8.40 -17.88
CA ARG A 3 12.33 9.90 -17.87
C ARG A 3 10.90 10.49 -17.85
N THR A 4 9.93 9.72 -18.34
CA THR A 4 8.49 10.02 -18.33
C THR A 4 7.86 10.03 -16.93
N ALA A 5 8.20 9.09 -16.03
CA ALA A 5 7.58 9.04 -14.71
C ALA A 5 8.11 10.14 -13.77
N THR A 6 9.42 10.46 -13.82
CA THR A 6 9.99 11.62 -13.11
C THR A 6 9.35 12.92 -13.60
N ARG A 7 9.19 13.08 -14.93
CA ARG A 7 8.55 14.26 -15.50
C ARG A 7 7.09 14.39 -15.05
N LYS A 8 6.34 13.29 -15.07
CA LYS A 8 4.95 13.26 -14.56
C LYS A 8 4.90 13.63 -13.08
N PHE A 9 5.78 13.03 -12.25
CA PHE A 9 5.85 13.33 -10.82
C PHE A 9 6.08 14.82 -10.56
N MET A 10 7.12 15.38 -11.16
CA MET A 10 7.46 16.80 -10.98
C MET A 10 6.34 17.70 -11.52
N GLY A 11 5.77 17.38 -12.69
CA GLY A 11 4.65 18.13 -13.26
C GLY A 11 3.43 18.16 -12.33
N THR A 12 3.00 17.00 -11.84
CA THR A 12 1.86 16.88 -10.90
C THR A 12 2.18 17.56 -9.57
N PHE A 13 3.42 17.41 -9.07
CA PHE A 13 3.86 18.02 -7.83
C PHE A 13 3.77 19.54 -7.88
N PHE A 14 4.34 20.18 -8.90
CA PHE A 14 4.28 21.64 -9.07
C PHE A 14 2.86 22.12 -9.36
N HIS A 15 2.12 21.41 -10.25
CA HIS A 15 0.74 21.76 -10.55
C HIS A 15 -0.14 21.77 -9.28
N ASN A 16 -0.03 20.74 -8.45
CA ASN A 16 -0.78 20.66 -7.20
C ASN A 16 -0.41 21.74 -6.17
N ARG A 17 0.69 22.44 -6.35
CA ARG A 17 1.09 23.59 -5.52
C ARG A 17 0.40 24.89 -5.90
N VAL A 18 0.31 25.14 -7.19
CA VAL A 18 -0.14 26.44 -7.71
C VAL A 18 -1.60 26.43 -8.15
N SER A 19 -2.18 25.27 -8.46
CA SER A 19 -3.54 25.13 -8.96
C SER A 19 -4.53 24.74 -7.87
N SER A 20 -5.77 25.22 -7.97
CA SER A 20 -6.90 24.73 -7.18
C SER A 20 -7.34 23.32 -7.62
N ARG A 21 -7.09 22.94 -8.87
CA ARG A 21 -7.32 21.59 -9.39
C ARG A 21 -6.21 20.66 -8.94
N LYS A 22 -6.55 19.65 -8.13
CA LYS A 22 -5.59 18.69 -7.56
C LYS A 22 -5.66 17.36 -8.28
N TYR A 23 -4.52 16.92 -8.84
CA TYR A 23 -4.37 15.64 -9.53
C TYR A 23 -3.90 14.55 -8.59
N PRO A 24 -4.32 13.29 -8.77
CA PRO A 24 -3.78 12.17 -8.02
C PRO A 24 -2.35 11.86 -8.47
N PHE A 25 -1.55 11.32 -7.55
CA PHE A 25 -0.24 10.76 -7.87
C PHE A 25 -0.33 9.27 -8.10
N PHE A 26 -1.19 8.61 -7.32
CA PHE A 26 -1.24 7.16 -7.20
C PHE A 26 -2.64 6.63 -7.46
N GLY A 27 -2.69 5.50 -8.14
CA GLY A 27 -3.85 4.64 -8.20
C GLY A 27 -3.72 3.50 -7.20
N SER A 28 -4.85 3.03 -6.69
CA SER A 28 -4.95 1.82 -5.90
C SER A 28 -6.13 1.02 -6.41
N VAL A 29 -5.91 -0.25 -6.73
CA VAL A 29 -6.99 -1.12 -7.21
C VAL A 29 -7.07 -2.36 -6.32
N GLU A 30 -8.24 -2.57 -5.74
CA GLU A 30 -8.55 -3.82 -5.06
C GLU A 30 -8.77 -4.91 -6.12
N CYS A 31 -7.78 -5.79 -6.31
CA CYS A 31 -7.79 -6.80 -7.37
C CYS A 31 -8.79 -7.92 -7.11
N THR A 32 -8.90 -8.33 -5.86
CA THR A 32 -9.68 -9.48 -5.40
C THR A 32 -9.90 -9.38 -3.89
N ARG A 33 -10.96 -9.98 -3.39
CA ARG A 33 -11.15 -10.20 -1.94
C ARG A 33 -10.88 -11.66 -1.53
N ARG A 34 -10.48 -12.51 -2.46
CA ARG A 34 -9.99 -13.86 -2.15
C ARG A 34 -8.61 -13.73 -1.49
N CYS A 35 -8.39 -14.47 -0.42
CA CYS A 35 -7.11 -14.53 0.29
C CYS A 35 -6.89 -15.93 0.82
N ASN A 36 -5.66 -16.42 0.72
CA ASN A 36 -5.18 -17.67 1.29
C ASN A 36 -4.54 -17.51 2.67
N SER A 37 -4.62 -16.30 3.27
CA SER A 37 -4.27 -16.00 4.65
C SER A 37 -5.51 -15.55 5.43
N ARG A 38 -5.44 -15.66 6.78
CA ARG A 38 -6.50 -15.24 7.70
C ARG A 38 -5.89 -14.43 8.85
N CYS A 39 -5.24 -13.32 8.47
CA CYS A 39 -4.55 -12.47 9.45
C CYS A 39 -5.50 -11.98 10.53
N THR A 40 -5.04 -12.01 11.77
CA THR A 40 -5.85 -11.67 12.96
C THR A 40 -6.36 -10.23 12.91
N PHE A 41 -5.61 -9.32 12.31
CA PHE A 41 -5.96 -7.91 12.20
C PHE A 41 -6.65 -7.52 10.87
N CYS A 42 -6.80 -8.44 9.90
CA CYS A 42 -7.33 -8.10 8.58
C CYS A 42 -8.73 -8.69 8.37
N PRO A 43 -9.75 -7.88 8.05
CA PRO A 43 -11.09 -8.38 7.82
C PRO A 43 -11.20 -9.22 6.54
N ILE A 44 -10.47 -8.87 5.46
CA ILE A 44 -10.67 -9.44 4.13
C ILE A 44 -10.48 -10.97 4.10
N GLY A 45 -9.43 -11.48 4.74
CA GLY A 45 -9.19 -12.92 4.83
C GLY A 45 -10.27 -13.68 5.60
N ASN A 46 -10.97 -12.97 6.47
CA ASN A 46 -12.00 -13.48 7.38
C ASN A 46 -13.45 -13.17 6.91
N GLU A 47 -13.60 -12.60 5.72
CA GLU A 47 -14.91 -12.23 5.18
C GLU A 47 -15.75 -13.43 4.75
N ARG A 48 -17.07 -13.21 4.78
CA ARG A 48 -18.04 -14.15 4.24
C ARG A 48 -17.86 -14.34 2.73
N PRO A 49 -18.15 -15.53 2.18
CA PRO A 49 -17.94 -15.85 0.77
C PRO A 49 -18.66 -14.91 -0.22
N GLU A 50 -19.81 -14.37 0.14
CA GLU A 50 -20.58 -13.45 -0.72
C GLU A 50 -19.83 -12.17 -1.04
N PHE A 51 -18.99 -11.67 -0.14
CA PHE A 51 -18.17 -10.47 -0.39
C PHE A 51 -16.99 -10.74 -1.33
N LYS A 52 -16.68 -12.00 -1.62
CA LYS A 52 -15.57 -12.41 -2.49
C LYS A 52 -15.98 -12.58 -3.96
N LYS A 53 -17.25 -12.36 -4.30
CA LYS A 53 -17.77 -12.47 -5.68
C LYS A 53 -17.72 -11.15 -6.41
N GLY A 54 -17.89 -11.19 -7.73
CA GLY A 54 -18.07 -10.02 -8.58
C GLY A 54 -16.78 -9.22 -8.81
N GLU A 55 -15.70 -9.90 -9.22
CA GLU A 55 -14.43 -9.25 -9.57
C GLU A 55 -14.41 -8.84 -11.05
N MET A 56 -13.70 -7.73 -11.34
CA MET A 56 -13.40 -7.34 -12.73
C MET A 56 -12.68 -8.47 -13.46
N ASP A 57 -13.05 -8.70 -14.70
CA ASP A 57 -12.23 -9.49 -15.62
C ASP A 57 -10.99 -8.71 -16.07
N THR A 58 -10.10 -9.36 -16.83
CA THR A 58 -8.83 -8.77 -17.27
C THR A 58 -9.05 -7.53 -18.16
N GLU A 59 -10.04 -7.57 -19.06
CA GLU A 59 -10.32 -6.44 -19.96
C GLU A 59 -10.87 -5.23 -19.19
N GLN A 60 -11.81 -5.46 -18.28
CA GLN A 60 -12.34 -4.43 -17.39
C GLN A 60 -11.23 -3.78 -16.55
N PHE A 61 -10.33 -4.62 -16.03
CA PHE A 61 -9.19 -4.13 -15.25
C PHE A 61 -8.24 -3.29 -16.10
N CYS A 62 -7.90 -3.74 -17.32
CA CYS A 62 -7.08 -2.97 -18.25
C CYS A 62 -7.73 -1.62 -18.59
N ARG A 63 -9.05 -1.54 -18.75
CA ARG A 63 -9.76 -0.26 -18.97
C ARG A 63 -9.59 0.71 -17.79
N ILE A 64 -9.54 0.22 -16.56
CA ILE A 64 -9.22 1.08 -15.39
C ILE A 64 -7.79 1.58 -15.46
N LEU A 65 -6.83 0.70 -15.80
CA LEU A 65 -5.42 1.09 -15.94
C LEU A 65 -5.22 2.11 -17.06
N ASP A 66 -5.94 1.98 -18.18
CA ASP A 66 -5.90 2.96 -19.28
C ASP A 66 -6.43 4.32 -18.82
N GLN A 67 -7.50 4.36 -18.02
CA GLN A 67 -8.01 5.60 -17.44
C GLN A 67 -6.99 6.23 -16.46
N PHE A 68 -6.28 5.42 -15.68
CA PHE A 68 -5.22 5.90 -14.80
C PHE A 68 -4.07 6.51 -15.61
N ALA A 69 -3.62 5.83 -16.67
CA ALA A 69 -2.56 6.32 -17.55
C ALA A 69 -2.96 7.62 -18.26
N GLY A 70 -4.20 7.69 -18.78
CA GLY A 70 -4.78 8.90 -19.40
C GLY A 70 -5.00 10.06 -18.43
N PHE A 71 -4.94 9.80 -17.14
CA PHE A 71 -5.03 10.83 -16.09
C PHE A 71 -3.66 11.19 -15.49
N ASP A 72 -2.57 10.76 -16.09
CA ASP A 72 -1.19 11.00 -15.65
C ASP A 72 -0.87 10.45 -14.24
N ILE A 73 -1.63 9.46 -13.76
CA ILE A 73 -1.27 8.71 -12.57
C ILE A 73 0.10 8.05 -12.81
N ILE A 74 0.96 8.08 -11.78
CA ILE A 74 2.36 7.68 -11.91
C ILE A 74 2.53 6.19 -11.63
N ALA A 75 1.87 5.72 -10.58
CA ALA A 75 1.97 4.34 -10.11
C ALA A 75 0.62 3.81 -9.66
N VAL A 76 0.43 2.52 -9.80
CA VAL A 76 -0.74 1.80 -9.30
C VAL A 76 -0.32 0.70 -8.34
N SER A 77 -0.99 0.64 -7.18
CA SER A 77 -0.86 -0.44 -6.22
C SER A 77 -1.98 -1.46 -6.42
N PHE A 78 -1.62 -2.70 -6.68
CA PHE A 78 -2.51 -3.84 -6.70
C PHE A 78 -2.65 -4.39 -5.28
N LEU A 79 -3.84 -4.27 -4.72
CA LEU A 79 -4.17 -4.59 -3.34
C LEU A 79 -5.36 -5.56 -3.29
N GLY A 80 -5.87 -5.81 -2.09
CA GLY A 80 -7.10 -6.56 -1.86
C GLY A 80 -6.89 -7.66 -0.82
N GLY A 81 -7.42 -8.85 -1.08
CA GLY A 81 -7.08 -10.05 -0.34
C GLY A 81 -5.64 -10.47 -0.64
N GLU A 82 -5.48 -11.38 -1.59
CA GLU A 82 -4.16 -11.76 -2.11
C GLU A 82 -4.14 -11.62 -3.64
N PRO A 83 -3.49 -10.58 -4.19
CA PRO A 83 -3.46 -10.34 -5.63
C PRO A 83 -2.87 -11.49 -6.44
N THR A 84 -1.93 -12.25 -5.90
CA THR A 84 -1.30 -13.39 -6.59
C THR A 84 -2.22 -14.59 -6.78
N LEU A 85 -3.43 -14.58 -6.22
CA LEU A 85 -4.49 -15.54 -6.54
C LEU A 85 -5.21 -15.23 -7.87
N ARG A 86 -4.94 -14.08 -8.48
CA ARG A 86 -5.36 -13.75 -9.84
C ARG A 86 -4.34 -14.31 -10.84
N LYS A 87 -4.77 -15.20 -11.70
CA LYS A 87 -3.91 -15.80 -12.74
C LYS A 87 -3.42 -14.77 -13.79
N ASP A 88 -4.21 -13.72 -13.99
CA ASP A 88 -3.93 -12.64 -14.94
C ASP A 88 -3.06 -11.51 -14.35
N LEU A 89 -2.62 -11.60 -13.09
CA LEU A 89 -1.79 -10.59 -12.46
C LEU A 89 -0.53 -10.21 -13.27
N PRO A 90 0.23 -11.17 -13.84
CA PRO A 90 1.38 -10.83 -14.69
C PRO A 90 0.97 -10.07 -15.96
N GLU A 91 -0.18 -10.37 -16.55
CA GLU A 91 -0.71 -9.66 -17.71
C GLU A 91 -1.05 -8.21 -17.36
N LEU A 92 -1.71 -7.98 -16.24
CA LEU A 92 -2.01 -6.65 -15.72
C LEU A 92 -0.73 -5.83 -15.47
N GLY A 93 0.31 -6.46 -14.92
CA GLY A 93 1.62 -5.82 -14.74
C GLY A 93 2.26 -5.43 -16.07
N ARG A 94 2.24 -6.31 -17.07
CA ARG A 94 2.73 -6.01 -18.42
C ARG A 94 1.90 -4.89 -19.09
N HIS A 95 0.59 -4.85 -18.85
CA HIS A 95 -0.26 -3.76 -19.33
C HIS A 95 0.14 -2.42 -18.72
N CYS A 96 0.43 -2.38 -17.40
CA CYS A 96 0.95 -1.17 -16.75
C CYS A 96 2.23 -0.67 -17.44
N LYS A 97 3.19 -1.56 -17.71
CA LYS A 97 4.43 -1.19 -18.44
C LYS A 97 4.13 -0.61 -19.82
N LYS A 98 3.18 -1.21 -20.56
CA LYS A 98 2.77 -0.75 -21.88
C LYS A 98 2.18 0.66 -21.86
N VAL A 99 1.36 0.99 -20.86
CA VAL A 99 0.71 2.31 -20.77
C VAL A 99 1.49 3.33 -19.92
N GLY A 100 2.69 2.97 -19.47
CA GLY A 100 3.58 3.87 -18.74
C GLY A 100 3.17 4.15 -17.29
N LEU A 101 2.53 3.19 -16.64
CA LEU A 101 2.27 3.14 -15.21
C LEU A 101 3.35 2.29 -14.52
N LEU A 102 3.81 2.71 -13.33
CA LEU A 102 4.56 1.84 -12.44
C LEU A 102 3.59 0.94 -11.67
N SER A 103 3.89 -0.34 -11.62
CA SER A 103 3.06 -1.34 -10.93
C SER A 103 3.70 -1.79 -9.63
N GLN A 104 2.93 -1.74 -8.54
CA GLN A 104 3.29 -2.30 -7.25
C GLN A 104 2.27 -3.34 -6.85
N VAL A 105 2.71 -4.46 -6.27
CA VAL A 105 1.84 -5.49 -5.69
C VAL A 105 2.19 -5.67 -4.23
N SER A 106 1.19 -5.64 -3.36
CA SER A 106 1.33 -6.08 -1.97
C SER A 106 0.83 -7.52 -1.86
N THR A 107 1.71 -8.42 -1.42
CA THR A 107 1.44 -9.87 -1.36
C THR A 107 1.81 -10.46 0.00
N ASN A 108 1.11 -11.51 0.38
CA ASN A 108 1.50 -12.33 1.54
C ASN A 108 2.70 -13.25 1.23
N GLY A 109 3.13 -13.34 -0.02
CA GLY A 109 4.33 -14.04 -0.44
C GLY A 109 4.21 -15.57 -0.57
N ILE A 110 3.06 -16.17 -0.27
CA ILE A 110 2.89 -17.64 -0.23
C ILE A 110 3.15 -18.29 -1.61
N THR A 111 2.76 -17.62 -2.69
CA THR A 111 2.93 -18.14 -4.06
C THR A 111 4.22 -17.67 -4.71
N LEU A 112 5.03 -16.88 -4.01
CA LEU A 112 6.15 -16.15 -4.61
C LEU A 112 7.30 -17.07 -5.00
N ALA A 113 7.59 -18.12 -4.21
CA ALA A 113 8.70 -19.05 -4.50
C ALA A 113 8.58 -19.67 -5.91
N ASP A 114 7.38 -20.09 -6.29
CA ASP A 114 7.11 -20.76 -7.56
C ASP A 114 6.98 -19.81 -8.75
N ASN A 115 6.74 -18.51 -8.50
CA ASN A 115 6.38 -17.53 -9.54
C ASN A 115 7.29 -16.29 -9.55
N ALA A 116 8.41 -16.32 -8.82
CA ALA A 116 9.27 -15.14 -8.61
C ALA A 116 9.76 -14.53 -9.93
N ASP A 117 10.21 -15.35 -10.87
CA ASP A 117 10.70 -14.87 -12.18
C ASP A 117 9.60 -14.22 -13.01
N GLU A 118 8.41 -14.82 -13.06
CA GLU A 118 7.28 -14.27 -13.80
C GLU A 118 6.79 -12.94 -13.20
N TYR A 119 6.62 -12.89 -11.87
CA TYR A 119 6.17 -11.67 -11.20
C TYR A 119 7.19 -10.55 -11.33
N THR A 120 8.48 -10.83 -11.15
CA THR A 120 9.51 -9.80 -11.26
C THR A 120 9.70 -9.28 -12.69
N LYS A 121 9.46 -10.10 -13.72
CA LYS A 121 9.41 -9.66 -15.12
C LYS A 121 8.21 -8.76 -15.42
N ALA A 122 7.07 -9.08 -14.82
CA ALA A 122 5.81 -8.39 -15.09
C ALA A 122 5.67 -7.07 -14.30
N LEU A 123 6.11 -7.05 -13.06
CA LEU A 123 5.85 -5.98 -12.09
C LEU A 123 7.10 -5.12 -11.84
N ASP A 124 6.90 -3.91 -11.34
CA ASP A 124 8.00 -3.00 -11.00
C ASP A 124 8.41 -3.09 -9.52
N VAL A 125 7.44 -3.35 -8.63
CA VAL A 125 7.68 -3.46 -7.19
C VAL A 125 6.85 -4.61 -6.61
N LEU A 126 7.51 -5.49 -5.89
CA LEU A 126 6.88 -6.51 -5.03
C LEU A 126 7.08 -6.13 -3.57
N VAL A 127 5.99 -5.95 -2.85
CA VAL A 127 5.98 -5.67 -1.41
C VAL A 127 5.50 -6.93 -0.69
N VAL A 128 6.42 -7.64 -0.04
CA VAL A 128 6.12 -8.93 0.61
C VAL A 128 5.91 -8.73 2.10
N SER A 129 4.82 -9.25 2.60
CA SER A 129 4.44 -9.13 4.01
C SER A 129 5.24 -10.11 4.88
N LEU A 130 6.03 -9.59 5.82
CA LEU A 130 6.77 -10.37 6.81
C LEU A 130 6.79 -9.63 8.16
N ASP A 131 5.99 -10.08 9.13
CA ASP A 131 5.76 -9.34 10.39
C ASP A 131 6.65 -9.79 11.54
N THR A 132 7.24 -10.98 11.47
CA THR A 132 8.00 -11.61 12.54
C THR A 132 9.02 -12.60 11.96
N LEU A 133 10.03 -12.95 12.75
CA LEU A 133 11.02 -13.98 12.42
C LEU A 133 10.72 -15.31 13.13
N ASP A 134 9.69 -15.37 13.95
CA ASP A 134 9.24 -16.54 14.68
C ASP A 134 8.10 -17.22 13.90
N PRO A 135 8.24 -18.48 13.44
CA PRO A 135 7.21 -19.20 12.68
C PRO A 135 5.89 -19.36 13.43
N GLU A 136 5.91 -19.59 14.74
CA GLU A 136 4.69 -19.73 15.53
C GLU A 136 3.95 -18.38 15.67
N LYS A 137 4.68 -17.29 15.89
CA LYS A 137 4.10 -15.95 15.88
C LYS A 137 3.57 -15.59 14.50
N TYR A 138 4.29 -15.96 13.42
CA TYR A 138 3.82 -15.77 12.06
C TYR A 138 2.47 -16.46 11.85
N LYS A 139 2.35 -17.73 12.24
CA LYS A 139 1.11 -18.49 12.20
C LYS A 139 -0.02 -17.83 12.99
N ASN A 140 0.31 -17.29 14.17
CA ASN A 140 -0.65 -16.57 15.00
C ASN A 140 -1.11 -15.24 14.37
N ILE A 141 -0.21 -14.47 13.80
CA ILE A 141 -0.51 -13.16 13.17
C ILE A 141 -1.21 -13.39 11.82
N ARG A 142 -0.65 -14.23 10.94
CA ARG A 142 -1.10 -14.40 9.55
C ARG A 142 -2.17 -15.48 9.35
N GLY A 143 -2.38 -16.34 10.34
CA GLY A 143 -3.41 -17.38 10.31
C GLY A 143 -3.11 -18.56 9.44
N VAL A 144 -1.87 -18.74 9.03
CA VAL A 144 -1.38 -19.82 8.17
C VAL A 144 0.05 -20.20 8.55
N ASP A 145 0.36 -21.48 8.45
CA ASP A 145 1.69 -22.02 8.71
C ASP A 145 2.49 -22.02 7.40
N LYS A 146 3.04 -20.85 7.01
CA LYS A 146 3.69 -20.62 5.72
C LYS A 146 4.96 -19.76 5.81
N TYR A 147 5.54 -19.61 7.00
CA TYR A 147 6.71 -18.78 7.24
C TYR A 147 7.87 -19.12 6.31
N ASP A 148 8.30 -20.39 6.29
CA ASP A 148 9.45 -20.83 5.50
C ASP A 148 9.23 -20.65 3.99
N GLN A 149 7.98 -20.89 3.53
CA GLN A 149 7.60 -20.69 2.14
C GLN A 149 7.68 -19.23 1.73
N VAL A 150 7.26 -18.32 2.59
CA VAL A 150 7.35 -16.87 2.33
C VAL A 150 8.80 -16.41 2.32
N VAL A 151 9.60 -16.82 3.30
CA VAL A 151 11.04 -16.49 3.35
C VAL A 151 11.77 -17.02 2.12
N SER A 152 11.50 -18.27 1.71
CA SER A 152 12.03 -18.85 0.47
C SER A 152 11.59 -18.02 -0.75
N GLY A 153 10.33 -17.60 -0.81
CA GLY A 153 9.81 -16.78 -1.88
C GLY A 153 10.52 -15.41 -1.99
N VAL A 154 10.81 -14.76 -0.86
CA VAL A 154 11.59 -13.52 -0.85
C VAL A 154 13.00 -13.76 -1.40
N LYS A 155 13.68 -14.83 -0.97
CA LYS A 155 15.03 -15.17 -1.45
C LYS A 155 15.05 -15.40 -2.96
N GLU A 156 14.10 -16.18 -3.50
CA GLU A 156 14.02 -16.42 -4.95
C GLU A 156 13.69 -15.13 -5.71
N ALA A 157 12.79 -14.30 -5.21
CA ALA A 157 12.47 -13.01 -5.83
C ALA A 157 13.71 -12.08 -5.87
N VAL A 158 14.45 -11.95 -4.78
CA VAL A 158 15.68 -11.14 -4.71
C VAL A 158 16.73 -11.64 -5.72
N LYS A 159 16.89 -12.95 -5.85
CA LYS A 159 17.85 -13.56 -6.77
C LYS A 159 17.64 -13.17 -8.24
N VAL A 160 16.37 -13.04 -8.68
CA VAL A 160 16.02 -12.73 -10.07
C VAL A 160 15.67 -11.27 -10.31
N ALA A 161 15.37 -10.52 -9.24
CA ALA A 161 14.84 -9.15 -9.30
C ALA A 161 15.76 -8.16 -10.00
N GLY A 162 17.08 -8.27 -9.79
CA GLY A 162 18.08 -7.37 -10.41
C GLY A 162 18.06 -7.44 -11.94
N ALA A 163 18.05 -8.65 -12.50
CA ALA A 163 17.97 -8.85 -13.95
C ALA A 163 16.63 -8.35 -14.54
N ASN A 164 15.54 -8.52 -13.79
CA ASN A 164 14.19 -8.15 -14.20
C ASN A 164 13.84 -6.69 -13.86
N LYS A 165 14.74 -5.98 -13.19
CA LYS A 165 14.53 -4.59 -12.72
C LYS A 165 13.28 -4.44 -11.84
N CYS A 166 12.98 -5.43 -11.00
CA CYS A 166 11.89 -5.40 -10.02
C CYS A 166 12.44 -5.07 -8.63
N ALA A 167 11.87 -4.11 -7.89
CA ALA A 167 12.24 -3.87 -6.50
C ALA A 167 11.52 -4.85 -5.59
N ILE A 168 12.26 -5.43 -4.65
CA ILE A 168 11.70 -6.31 -3.62
C ILE A 168 11.73 -5.59 -2.28
N LEU A 169 10.56 -5.33 -1.74
CA LEU A 169 10.38 -4.68 -0.44
C LEU A 169 9.75 -5.66 0.54
N VAL A 170 10.11 -5.53 1.80
CA VAL A 170 9.36 -6.15 2.90
C VAL A 170 8.39 -5.12 3.47
N ASN A 171 7.17 -5.54 3.79
CA ASN A 171 6.24 -4.77 4.60
C ASN A 171 5.98 -5.48 5.92
N THR A 172 6.12 -4.76 7.02
CA THR A 172 5.89 -5.27 8.37
C THR A 172 4.82 -4.44 9.06
N VAL A 173 3.73 -5.10 9.45
CA VAL A 173 2.69 -4.48 10.26
C VAL A 173 3.08 -4.60 11.74
N ILE A 174 3.37 -3.46 12.36
CA ILE A 174 3.70 -3.37 13.79
C ILE A 174 2.40 -3.52 14.59
N CYS A 175 2.35 -4.54 15.42
CA CYS A 175 1.23 -4.83 16.31
C CYS A 175 1.73 -5.26 17.71
N SER A 176 0.82 -5.43 18.66
CA SER A 176 1.19 -5.82 20.04
C SER A 176 2.01 -7.12 20.11
N ALA A 177 1.80 -8.03 19.16
CA ALA A 177 2.45 -9.35 19.15
C ALA A 177 3.92 -9.32 18.71
N ASN A 178 4.36 -8.29 17.93
CA ASN A 178 5.69 -8.29 17.32
C ASN A 178 6.57 -7.08 17.66
N ILE A 179 6.12 -6.14 18.48
CA ILE A 179 6.85 -4.89 18.77
C ILE A 179 8.33 -5.13 19.13
N ASP A 180 8.62 -6.17 19.92
CA ASP A 180 9.97 -6.48 20.40
C ASP A 180 10.91 -6.99 19.28
N GLU A 181 10.36 -7.50 18.19
CA GLU A 181 11.10 -8.11 17.10
C GLU A 181 11.38 -7.16 15.93
N ILE A 182 10.70 -6.02 15.87
CA ILE A 182 10.80 -5.09 14.73
C ILE A 182 12.24 -4.72 14.38
N PRO A 183 13.15 -4.40 15.33
CA PRO A 183 14.55 -4.14 15.01
C PRO A 183 15.25 -5.33 14.35
N SER A 184 14.90 -6.56 14.74
CA SER A 184 15.46 -7.79 14.16
C SER A 184 14.88 -8.05 12.76
N VAL A 185 13.59 -7.81 12.55
CA VAL A 185 12.96 -7.90 11.22
C VAL A 185 13.60 -6.92 10.24
N VAL A 186 13.87 -5.68 10.68
CA VAL A 186 14.57 -4.66 9.86
C VAL A 186 15.97 -5.13 9.44
N LYS A 187 16.73 -5.73 10.37
CA LYS A 187 18.07 -6.28 10.06
C LYS A 187 17.96 -7.43 9.06
N TYR A 188 17.03 -8.34 9.32
CA TYR A 188 16.84 -9.52 8.47
C TYR A 188 16.36 -9.16 7.05
N ALA A 189 15.50 -8.18 6.88
CA ALA A 189 15.14 -7.70 5.55
C ALA A 189 16.36 -7.25 4.73
N LYS A 190 17.33 -6.58 5.37
CA LYS A 190 18.60 -6.23 4.73
C LYS A 190 19.46 -7.47 4.43
N GLU A 191 19.53 -8.43 5.35
CA GLU A 191 20.27 -9.68 5.18
C GLU A 191 19.71 -10.53 4.04
N LEU A 192 18.39 -10.52 3.85
CA LEU A 192 17.73 -11.13 2.69
C LEU A 192 18.10 -10.47 1.37
N GLY A 193 18.70 -9.27 1.38
CA GLY A 193 19.07 -8.53 0.19
C GLY A 193 17.90 -7.74 -0.43
N THR A 194 16.84 -7.48 0.33
CA THR A 194 15.73 -6.67 -0.16
C THR A 194 16.12 -5.20 -0.31
N ASP A 195 15.44 -4.49 -1.21
CA ASP A 195 15.70 -3.09 -1.51
C ASP A 195 15.25 -2.13 -0.39
N GLY A 196 14.36 -2.60 0.47
CA GLY A 196 13.89 -1.82 1.61
C GLY A 196 12.82 -2.51 2.43
N ILE A 197 12.51 -1.87 3.56
CA ILE A 197 11.42 -2.28 4.44
C ILE A 197 10.48 -1.11 4.71
N MET A 198 9.19 -1.37 4.60
CA MET A 198 8.10 -0.50 5.02
C MET A 198 7.59 -0.97 6.39
N LEU A 199 7.31 -0.03 7.26
CA LEU A 199 6.83 -0.29 8.62
C LEU A 199 5.49 0.43 8.81
N ASP A 200 4.43 -0.35 8.94
CA ASP A 200 3.07 0.15 9.14
C ASP A 200 2.62 -0.19 10.57
N PHE A 201 1.91 0.71 11.22
CA PHE A 201 1.23 0.34 12.46
C PHE A 201 -0.14 -0.24 12.16
N ALA A 202 -0.49 -1.33 12.84
CA ALA A 202 -1.79 -1.97 12.67
C ALA A 202 -2.93 -0.96 12.88
N THR A 203 -3.79 -0.86 11.87
CA THR A 203 -4.88 0.12 11.81
C THR A 203 -6.21 -0.61 11.95
N PHE A 204 -7.06 -0.13 12.84
CA PHE A 204 -8.36 -0.74 13.12
C PHE A 204 -9.44 0.32 12.94
N HIS A 205 -10.30 0.10 11.96
CA HIS A 205 -11.43 0.98 11.67
C HIS A 205 -12.75 0.27 11.99
N ASP A 206 -13.60 0.91 12.75
CA ASP A 206 -14.90 0.33 13.14
C ASP A 206 -15.81 0.05 11.94
N TYR A 207 -15.67 0.83 10.85
CA TYR A 207 -16.46 0.63 9.63
C TYR A 207 -16.21 -0.72 8.97
N TRP A 208 -14.96 -1.18 8.92
CA TRP A 208 -14.60 -2.46 8.33
C TRP A 208 -14.95 -3.64 9.26
N THR A 209 -14.86 -3.44 10.58
CA THR A 209 -15.07 -4.50 11.56
C THR A 209 -16.51 -4.97 11.65
N THR A 210 -17.46 -4.07 11.43
CA THR A 210 -18.89 -4.37 11.66
C THR A 210 -19.58 -5.02 10.46
N MET A 211 -19.07 -4.82 9.24
CA MET A 211 -19.81 -5.20 8.03
C MET A 211 -19.42 -6.55 7.41
N THR A 212 -18.20 -7.03 7.58
CA THR A 212 -17.69 -8.08 6.69
C THR A 212 -17.08 -9.29 7.38
N ALA A 213 -16.46 -9.16 8.54
CA ALA A 213 -15.72 -10.26 9.18
C ALA A 213 -16.63 -11.24 9.93
N GLN A 214 -16.37 -12.53 9.75
CA GLN A 214 -16.97 -13.62 10.52
C GLN A 214 -15.90 -14.52 11.12
N GLY A 215 -16.17 -14.98 12.35
CA GLY A 215 -15.37 -16.01 13.02
C GLY A 215 -14.43 -15.46 14.07
N SER A 216 -14.00 -16.36 14.96
CA SER A 216 -13.22 -16.09 16.17
C SER A 216 -11.78 -15.64 15.90
N ARG A 217 -11.30 -15.74 14.65
CA ARG A 217 -9.91 -15.40 14.33
C ARG A 217 -9.69 -13.92 14.06
N TYR A 218 -10.69 -13.20 13.61
CA TYR A 218 -10.59 -11.76 13.45
C TYR A 218 -10.69 -11.09 14.84
N ASP A 219 -9.55 -10.74 15.41
CA ASP A 219 -9.44 -10.04 16.68
C ASP A 219 -8.43 -8.89 16.59
N PRO A 220 -8.81 -7.79 15.93
CA PRO A 220 -7.93 -6.65 15.77
C PRO A 220 -7.55 -6.01 17.11
N LYS A 221 -8.41 -6.08 18.13
CA LYS A 221 -8.13 -5.47 19.44
C LYS A 221 -6.96 -6.14 20.15
N SER A 222 -6.79 -7.46 20.01
CA SER A 222 -5.64 -8.16 20.58
C SER A 222 -4.32 -7.76 19.90
N MET A 223 -4.38 -7.35 18.65
CA MET A 223 -3.22 -6.93 17.85
C MET A 223 -2.93 -5.43 17.95
N ASP A 224 -3.73 -4.68 18.69
CA ASP A 224 -3.56 -3.24 18.81
C ASP A 224 -2.22 -2.88 19.46
N TRP A 225 -1.38 -2.16 18.72
CA TRP A 225 -0.09 -1.67 19.22
C TRP A 225 -0.23 -0.76 20.45
N ARG A 226 -1.39 -0.11 20.64
CA ARG A 226 -1.69 0.74 21.79
C ARG A 226 -1.69 -0.05 23.12
N ASN A 227 -1.93 -1.36 23.06
CA ASN A 227 -1.80 -2.25 24.20
C ASN A 227 -0.36 -2.27 24.75
N ARG A 228 0.61 -1.81 23.95
CA ARG A 228 2.04 -1.77 24.28
C ARG A 228 2.65 -0.38 23.96
N ALA A 229 1.93 0.68 24.32
CA ALA A 229 2.32 2.05 24.01
C ALA A 229 3.67 2.47 24.62
N ALA A 230 4.05 1.91 25.77
CA ALA A 230 5.34 2.18 26.39
C ALA A 230 6.52 1.65 25.56
N GLU A 231 6.35 0.47 24.97
CA GLU A 231 7.34 -0.15 24.06
C GLU A 231 7.41 0.60 22.73
N VAL A 232 6.27 1.06 22.19
CA VAL A 232 6.24 1.91 20.99
C VAL A 232 7.03 3.20 21.20
N LYS A 233 6.92 3.84 22.37
CA LYS A 233 7.70 5.04 22.72
C LYS A 233 9.21 4.79 22.74
N LYS A 234 9.64 3.56 23.02
CA LYS A 234 11.07 3.15 22.96
C LYS A 234 11.47 2.75 21.52
N LEU A 235 10.59 2.03 20.83
CA LEU A 235 10.82 1.52 19.48
C LEU A 235 10.98 2.65 18.46
N VAL A 236 10.12 3.65 18.45
CA VAL A 236 10.09 4.68 17.41
C VAL A 236 11.40 5.48 17.32
N PRO A 237 12.02 5.97 18.41
CA PRO A 237 13.34 6.62 18.35
C PRO A 237 14.42 5.68 17.80
N MET A 238 14.40 4.40 18.17
CA MET A 238 15.32 3.39 17.66
C MET A 238 15.18 3.22 16.15
N LEU A 239 13.96 3.10 15.63
CA LEU A 239 13.70 2.99 14.18
C LEU A 239 14.16 4.23 13.41
N ILE A 240 13.97 5.42 13.98
CA ILE A 240 14.44 6.67 13.39
C ILE A 240 15.97 6.67 13.28
N GLU A 241 16.67 6.16 14.28
CA GLU A 241 18.13 6.02 14.24
C GLU A 241 18.57 4.93 13.27
N MET A 242 17.88 3.79 13.25
CA MET A 242 18.16 2.68 12.33
C MET A 242 18.03 3.08 10.86
N ARG A 243 17.19 4.06 10.51
CA ARG A 243 17.09 4.59 9.13
C ARG A 243 18.43 5.07 8.56
N LYS A 244 19.38 5.45 9.40
CA LYS A 244 20.74 5.84 8.96
C LYS A 244 21.55 4.70 8.39
N LYS A 245 21.25 3.46 8.81
CA LYS A 245 22.04 2.26 8.48
C LYS A 245 21.25 1.24 7.63
N TYR A 246 19.94 1.21 7.80
CA TYR A 246 19.04 0.24 7.18
C TYR A 246 18.07 0.94 6.23
N PRO A 247 17.67 0.30 5.12
CA PRO A 247 16.79 0.90 4.12
C PRO A 247 15.31 0.92 4.56
N ILE A 248 15.04 1.58 5.69
CA ILE A 248 13.67 1.80 6.16
C ILE A 248 13.06 2.92 5.32
N LEU A 249 12.04 2.58 4.53
CA LEU A 249 11.38 3.50 3.60
C LEU A 249 10.32 4.37 4.29
N THR A 250 9.74 3.86 5.39
CA THR A 250 8.76 4.61 6.19
C THR A 250 9.36 5.93 6.68
N SER A 251 8.65 7.01 6.46
CA SER A 251 9.14 8.36 6.74
C SER A 251 9.32 8.63 8.24
N LYS A 252 10.27 9.50 8.56
CA LYS A 252 10.47 9.96 9.93
C LYS A 252 9.24 10.67 10.48
N SER A 253 8.53 11.42 9.63
CA SER A 253 7.33 12.14 10.01
C SER A 253 6.17 11.22 10.35
N TYR A 254 6.02 10.10 9.62
CA TYR A 254 5.04 9.07 9.95
C TYR A 254 5.37 8.38 11.29
N LEU A 255 6.60 7.90 11.47
CA LEU A 255 7.03 7.26 12.70
C LEU A 255 6.82 8.15 13.93
N LYS A 256 7.15 9.43 13.83
CA LYS A 256 6.96 10.38 14.94
C LYS A 256 5.50 10.54 15.38
N THR A 257 4.54 10.32 14.49
CA THR A 257 3.11 10.36 14.83
C THR A 257 2.78 9.37 15.96
N PHE A 258 3.41 8.19 15.98
CA PHE A 258 3.19 7.17 16.99
C PHE A 258 3.97 7.44 18.30
N LEU A 259 5.02 8.24 18.24
CA LEU A 259 5.77 8.66 19.43
C LEU A 259 4.99 9.67 20.26
N THR A 260 4.38 10.64 19.61
CA THR A 260 3.65 11.74 20.27
C THR A 260 2.21 11.39 20.58
N GLY A 261 1.64 10.39 19.90
CA GLY A 261 0.20 10.12 19.90
C GLY A 261 -0.61 11.21 19.20
N ASP A 262 0.08 12.15 18.55
CA ASP A 262 -0.54 13.22 17.78
C ASP A 262 -0.79 12.77 16.35
N PHE A 263 -2.02 12.31 16.11
CA PHE A 263 -2.49 11.91 14.79
C PHE A 263 -3.02 13.09 13.97
N HIS A 264 -2.86 14.32 14.46
CA HIS A 264 -3.25 15.51 13.72
C HIS A 264 -2.33 15.71 12.52
N TYR A 265 -2.88 15.56 11.34
CA TYR A 265 -2.26 15.86 10.07
C TYR A 265 -3.33 16.35 9.09
N ARG A 266 -2.92 17.13 8.12
CA ARG A 266 -3.83 17.52 7.05
C ARG A 266 -3.95 16.39 6.04
N CYS A 267 -5.12 15.75 6.00
CA CYS A 267 -5.39 14.74 5.00
C CYS A 267 -5.48 15.32 3.59
N HIS A 268 -4.85 14.66 2.64
CA HIS A 268 -4.90 15.01 1.21
C HIS A 268 -5.48 13.85 0.39
N PRO A 269 -6.81 13.60 0.47
CA PRO A 269 -7.44 12.44 -0.16
C PRO A 269 -7.32 12.44 -1.69
N TYR A 270 -7.02 13.59 -2.29
CA TYR A 270 -6.80 13.69 -3.74
C TYR A 270 -5.49 13.05 -4.21
N LEU A 271 -4.58 12.67 -3.32
CA LEU A 271 -3.32 12.04 -3.71
C LEU A 271 -3.52 10.63 -4.27
N PHE A 272 -4.62 9.98 -3.89
CA PHE A 272 -4.96 8.62 -4.30
C PHE A 272 -6.27 8.56 -5.06
N CYS A 273 -6.28 7.72 -6.09
CA CYS A 273 -7.46 7.27 -6.79
C CYS A 273 -7.67 5.79 -6.45
N CYS A 274 -8.64 5.50 -5.58
CA CYS A 274 -8.91 4.15 -5.08
C CYS A 274 -10.11 3.54 -5.82
N VAL A 275 -9.90 2.38 -6.43
CA VAL A 275 -10.92 1.62 -7.16
C VAL A 275 -11.08 0.25 -6.52
N ASN A 276 -12.31 -0.17 -6.27
CA ASN A 276 -12.62 -1.47 -5.71
C ASN A 276 -12.60 -2.58 -6.78
N LYS A 277 -12.78 -3.83 -6.35
CA LYS A 277 -12.75 -5.01 -7.22
C LYS A 277 -13.84 -5.05 -8.32
N THR A 278 -14.85 -4.21 -8.21
CA THR A 278 -15.95 -4.11 -9.20
C THR A 278 -15.77 -2.93 -10.16
N GLY A 279 -14.64 -2.21 -10.08
CA GLY A 279 -14.34 -1.08 -10.97
C GLY A 279 -15.01 0.22 -10.55
N GLU A 280 -15.37 0.35 -9.27
CA GLU A 280 -15.96 1.57 -8.73
C GLU A 280 -14.94 2.39 -7.96
N ILE A 281 -14.87 3.68 -8.24
CA ILE A 281 -14.03 4.63 -7.51
C ILE A 281 -14.66 5.04 -6.19
N SER A 282 -13.87 5.07 -5.13
CA SER A 282 -14.26 5.51 -3.78
C SER A 282 -14.10 7.02 -3.64
N VAL A 283 -15.14 7.74 -3.23
CA VAL A 283 -15.14 9.20 -3.05
C VAL A 283 -15.77 9.54 -1.70
N PRO A 284 -15.17 10.40 -0.88
CA PRO A 284 -13.95 11.22 -1.06
C PRO A 284 -12.64 10.46 -0.89
N CYS A 285 -12.66 9.36 -0.18
CA CYS A 285 -11.53 8.48 0.06
C CYS A 285 -12.05 7.05 0.28
N TYR A 286 -11.14 6.12 0.43
CA TYR A 286 -11.42 4.71 0.66
C TYR A 286 -12.06 4.41 2.04
N ASP A 287 -11.76 5.23 3.05
CA ASP A 287 -12.03 4.93 4.46
C ASP A 287 -12.72 6.09 5.18
N SER A 288 -13.90 6.43 4.72
CA SER A 288 -14.75 7.44 5.35
C SER A 288 -16.18 6.93 5.46
N SER A 289 -16.87 7.27 6.54
CA SER A 289 -18.29 6.95 6.74
C SER A 289 -19.22 7.57 5.68
N ILE A 290 -18.74 8.61 4.97
CA ILE A 290 -19.46 9.26 3.88
C ILE A 290 -19.04 8.78 2.49
N THR A 291 -18.19 7.72 2.41
CA THR A 291 -17.70 7.21 1.13
C THR A 291 -18.85 6.71 0.26
N LYS A 292 -18.85 7.16 -0.99
CA LYS A 292 -19.72 6.66 -2.06
C LYS A 292 -18.89 6.03 -3.15
N PHE A 293 -19.47 5.08 -3.84
CA PHE A 293 -18.84 4.34 -4.93
C PHE A 293 -19.51 4.70 -6.26
N TYR A 294 -18.69 4.90 -7.29
CA TYR A 294 -19.15 5.29 -8.63
C TYR A 294 -18.46 4.43 -9.68
N SER A 295 -19.23 3.82 -10.57
CA SER A 295 -18.69 2.98 -11.64
C SER A 295 -17.80 3.80 -12.60
N LEU A 296 -16.68 3.20 -12.98
CA LEU A 296 -15.81 3.69 -14.07
C LEU A 296 -15.91 2.78 -15.30
N LEU A 297 -16.73 1.73 -15.26
CA LEU A 297 -16.85 0.72 -16.30
C LEU A 297 -18.15 0.82 -17.12
N ASP A 298 -19.14 1.55 -16.63
CA ASP A 298 -20.46 1.69 -17.28
C ASP A 298 -20.46 2.64 -18.50
N GLY A 299 -19.30 3.25 -18.80
CA GLY A 299 -19.15 4.19 -19.93
C GLY A 299 -19.76 5.57 -19.70
N SER A 300 -20.44 5.80 -18.57
CA SER A 300 -21.09 7.09 -18.28
C SER A 300 -20.10 8.20 -17.98
N ARG A 301 -18.89 7.85 -17.52
CA ARG A 301 -17.92 8.82 -17.01
C ARG A 301 -16.49 8.40 -17.35
N ARG A 302 -15.69 9.38 -17.75
CA ARG A 302 -14.22 9.22 -17.75
C ARG A 302 -13.68 9.69 -16.42
N LEU A 303 -12.71 8.98 -15.85
CA LEU A 303 -12.10 9.28 -14.55
C LEU A 303 -11.71 10.76 -14.42
N LYS A 304 -11.04 11.33 -15.46
CA LYS A 304 -10.57 12.72 -15.43
C LYS A 304 -11.70 13.72 -15.31
N ASP A 305 -12.81 13.52 -16.03
CA ASP A 305 -13.96 14.44 -16.00
C ASP A 305 -14.69 14.32 -14.65
N PHE A 306 -14.89 13.08 -14.18
CA PHE A 306 -15.50 12.80 -12.88
C PHE A 306 -14.69 13.36 -11.71
N TRP A 307 -13.36 13.23 -11.75
CA TRP A 307 -12.46 13.66 -10.69
C TRP A 307 -12.58 15.14 -10.34
N PHE A 308 -12.88 15.98 -11.32
CA PHE A 308 -13.05 17.41 -11.18
C PHE A 308 -14.52 17.85 -11.12
N SER A 309 -15.45 16.91 -11.02
CA SER A 309 -16.87 17.25 -10.89
C SER A 309 -17.15 18.00 -9.57
N PRO A 310 -18.15 18.87 -9.52
CA PRO A 310 -18.56 19.57 -8.30
C PRO A 310 -18.84 18.60 -7.14
N GLU A 311 -19.40 17.44 -7.45
CA GLU A 311 -19.73 16.37 -6.52
C GLU A 311 -18.47 15.86 -5.78
N VAL A 312 -17.42 15.49 -6.53
CA VAL A 312 -16.17 14.98 -5.98
C VAL A 312 -15.42 16.06 -5.20
N ILE A 313 -15.41 17.29 -5.72
CA ILE A 313 -14.79 18.43 -5.03
C ILE A 313 -15.50 18.71 -3.70
N SER A 314 -16.84 18.70 -3.69
CA SER A 314 -17.64 18.91 -2.49
C SER A 314 -17.40 17.80 -1.45
N ALA A 315 -17.38 16.53 -1.87
CA ALA A 315 -17.13 15.41 -0.99
C ALA A 315 -15.75 15.50 -0.33
N ARG A 316 -14.71 15.88 -1.08
CA ARG A 316 -13.35 16.05 -0.53
C ARG A 316 -13.24 17.20 0.46
N ARG A 317 -14.02 18.26 0.30
CA ARG A 317 -14.07 19.37 1.26
C ARG A 317 -14.60 18.93 2.62
N GLN A 318 -15.53 17.97 2.66
CA GLN A 318 -16.09 17.46 3.91
C GLN A 318 -15.08 16.70 4.77
N VAL A 319 -14.05 16.12 4.16
CA VAL A 319 -13.00 15.36 4.87
C VAL A 319 -11.66 16.08 4.97
N LYS A 320 -11.60 17.38 4.63
CA LYS A 320 -10.34 18.16 4.65
C LYS A 320 -9.66 18.22 6.03
N ASP A 321 -10.46 18.16 7.08
CA ASP A 321 -10.01 18.24 8.47
C ASP A 321 -10.14 16.87 9.19
N CYS A 322 -10.26 15.77 8.42
CA CYS A 322 -10.34 14.43 8.95
C CYS A 322 -8.98 14.01 9.57
N THR A 323 -9.05 13.47 10.79
CA THR A 323 -7.90 13.01 11.58
C THR A 323 -8.05 11.57 12.08
N THR A 324 -9.05 10.84 11.58
CA THR A 324 -9.39 9.50 12.09
C THR A 324 -8.51 8.39 11.56
N CYS A 325 -7.87 8.61 10.40
CA CYS A 325 -7.06 7.61 9.73
C CYS A 325 -5.58 7.75 10.08
N TYR A 326 -4.91 6.64 10.40
CA TYR A 326 -3.46 6.57 10.55
C TYR A 326 -2.83 5.50 9.64
N MET A 327 -3.55 5.09 8.61
CA MET A 327 -3.04 4.18 7.59
C MET A 327 -1.84 4.78 6.87
N HIS A 328 -0.76 4.00 6.80
CA HIS A 328 0.50 4.41 6.16
C HIS A 328 0.29 4.96 4.75
N CYS A 329 -0.47 4.25 3.92
CA CYS A 329 -0.74 4.65 2.54
C CYS A 329 -1.47 6.00 2.37
N ILE A 330 -2.11 6.53 3.40
CA ILE A 330 -2.81 7.83 3.37
C ILE A 330 -2.01 8.90 4.10
N VAL A 331 -1.57 8.59 5.33
CA VAL A 331 -0.90 9.55 6.22
C VAL A 331 0.45 9.98 5.66
N GLU A 332 1.27 9.01 5.25
CA GLU A 332 2.63 9.28 4.81
C GLU A 332 2.68 10.14 3.54
N PRO A 333 1.97 9.81 2.44
CA PRO A 333 1.91 10.70 1.29
C PRO A 333 1.28 12.06 1.60
N SER A 334 0.28 12.11 2.49
CA SER A 334 -0.31 13.38 2.91
C SER A 334 0.74 14.26 3.60
N LYS A 335 1.57 13.71 4.47
CA LYS A 335 2.66 14.44 5.13
C LYS A 335 3.78 14.79 4.14
N VAL A 336 4.27 13.83 3.37
CA VAL A 336 5.45 14.01 2.51
C VAL A 336 5.14 14.86 1.27
N LEU A 337 4.06 14.57 0.56
CA LEU A 337 3.69 15.28 -0.67
C LEU A 337 2.76 16.48 -0.41
N GLY A 338 1.93 16.40 0.60
CA GLY A 338 1.04 17.49 1.00
C GLY A 338 1.79 18.63 1.69
N GLU A 339 2.81 18.33 2.51
CA GLU A 339 3.60 19.28 3.28
C GLU A 339 5.12 19.12 3.07
N PRO A 340 5.63 19.16 1.82
CA PRO A 340 7.01 18.81 1.52
C PRO A 340 8.06 19.72 2.14
N LEU A 341 7.76 21.00 2.37
CA LEU A 341 8.72 21.90 3.04
C LEU A 341 9.02 21.44 4.47
N ARG A 342 8.02 20.88 5.16
CA ARG A 342 8.19 20.29 6.50
C ARG A 342 8.86 18.92 6.48
N ASN A 343 8.74 18.21 5.37
CA ASN A 343 9.15 16.80 5.23
C ASN A 343 10.18 16.61 4.10
N MET A 344 10.99 17.63 3.80
CA MET A 344 11.95 17.61 2.69
C MET A 344 12.92 16.43 2.76
N GLY A 345 13.42 16.10 3.94
CA GLY A 345 14.33 14.96 4.12
C GLY A 345 13.70 13.63 3.77
N ASP A 346 12.41 13.43 4.10
CA ASP A 346 11.67 12.20 3.75
C ASP A 346 11.39 12.16 2.24
N LEU A 347 11.03 13.29 1.64
CA LEU A 347 10.83 13.40 0.18
C LEU A 347 12.10 13.07 -0.61
N LEU A 348 13.24 13.62 -0.20
CA LEU A 348 14.53 13.32 -0.83
C LEU A 348 14.93 11.85 -0.63
N GLY A 349 14.65 11.28 0.54
CA GLY A 349 14.85 9.85 0.81
C GLY A 349 14.04 8.95 -0.11
N TRP A 350 12.78 9.28 -0.36
CA TRP A 350 11.94 8.55 -1.32
C TRP A 350 12.50 8.63 -2.75
N ILE A 351 12.83 9.84 -3.21
CA ILE A 351 13.41 10.06 -4.53
C ILE A 351 14.71 9.24 -4.69
N GLY A 352 15.60 9.29 -3.70
CA GLY A 352 16.87 8.55 -3.73
C GLY A 352 16.69 7.04 -3.79
N THR A 353 15.70 6.48 -3.10
CA THR A 353 15.41 5.04 -3.15
C THR A 353 14.95 4.62 -4.54
N PHE A 354 14.06 5.37 -5.16
CA PHE A 354 13.58 5.08 -6.50
C PHE A 354 14.67 5.27 -7.58
N GLN A 355 15.60 6.19 -7.39
CA GLN A 355 16.73 6.42 -8.32
C GLN A 355 17.71 5.25 -8.38
N LYS A 356 18.01 4.60 -7.24
CA LYS A 356 18.94 3.45 -7.18
C LYS A 356 18.55 2.30 -8.11
N HIS A 357 17.28 2.18 -8.44
CA HIS A 357 16.77 1.12 -9.33
C HIS A 357 16.59 1.57 -10.78
N GLY A 358 17.15 2.73 -11.17
CA GLY A 358 16.99 3.28 -12.53
C GLY A 358 15.54 3.58 -12.92
N ARG A 359 14.70 3.87 -11.92
CA ARG A 359 13.24 4.00 -12.05
C ARG A 359 12.72 5.42 -11.83
N VAL A 360 13.58 6.35 -11.36
CA VAL A 360 13.29 7.78 -11.26
C VAL A 360 14.31 8.59 -12.04
#